data_43f343c670898220b21bbac47d12ac19
#
_entry.id   43f343c670898220b21bbac47d12ac19
#
_cell.length_a   1.000
_cell.length_b   1.000
_cell.length_c   1.000
_cell.angle_alpha   90.00
_cell.angle_beta   90.00
_cell.angle_gamma   90.00
#
_symmetry.space_group_name_H-M   'P 1'
#
loop_
_entity.id
_entity.type
_entity.pdbx_description
1 polymer ?
#
loop_
_entity_poly.entity_id
_entity_poly.type
_entity_poly.pdbx_seq_one_letter_code
_entity_poly.pdbx_strand_id
1 'polypeptide(L)'
;PDGNSIGIVCDVMGGLKGGEIASQQAVCMFVEDFEQVRKTENNFYHFFCNEMIEIDDMVAGLTDERGELLSAGTTLVGVAIKNGFLQWISVGDSKIYVIRRDDMVCVTKEHNYLMLLNKQLEEGTIDEEEYAREVKRGAALISYLGMGNVNLMDANPNPLPLEDGDIVVLCSDGLYKALSDAQIYEIISKHADDLEAAVQELQMQAQISAGRVQDNTSIVVLSYRPNV
;
A
#
# COMPACT_ATOMS: atom_id res chain seq x y z
N PRO A 1 11.50 -16.57 -16.52
CA PRO A 1 11.10 -15.96 -15.27
C PRO A 1 11.98 -16.54 -14.18
N ASP A 2 12.71 -15.67 -13.48
CA ASP A 2 13.72 -16.02 -12.48
C ASP A 2 13.11 -16.19 -11.07
N GLY A 3 11.78 -16.42 -10.99
CA GLY A 3 11.06 -16.65 -9.72
C GLY A 3 10.96 -15.42 -8.81
N ASN A 4 11.33 -14.23 -9.31
CA ASN A 4 11.22 -12.99 -8.57
C ASN A 4 10.03 -12.19 -9.10
N SER A 5 9.16 -11.73 -8.23
CA SER A 5 7.99 -10.91 -8.56
C SER A 5 7.93 -9.68 -7.69
N ILE A 6 7.39 -8.60 -8.24
CA ILE A 6 7.16 -7.33 -7.56
C ILE A 6 5.71 -6.91 -7.78
N GLY A 7 5.11 -6.33 -6.78
CA GLY A 7 3.82 -5.64 -6.86
C GLY A 7 3.91 -4.28 -6.19
N ILE A 8 3.28 -3.27 -6.78
CA ILE A 8 3.27 -1.91 -6.23
C ILE A 8 1.91 -1.26 -6.49
N VAL A 9 1.43 -0.52 -5.51
CA VAL A 9 0.28 0.38 -5.63
C VAL A 9 0.65 1.71 -4.99
N CYS A 10 0.43 2.78 -5.73
CA CYS A 10 0.53 4.16 -5.27
C CYS A 10 -0.83 4.83 -5.46
N ASP A 11 -1.34 5.45 -4.40
CA ASP A 11 -2.61 6.15 -4.42
C ASP A 11 -2.42 7.66 -4.32
N VAL A 12 -3.21 8.39 -5.11
CA VAL A 12 -3.12 9.85 -5.21
C VAL A 12 -3.77 10.49 -4.00
N MET A 13 -3.06 11.37 -3.32
CA MET A 13 -3.68 12.17 -2.26
C MET A 13 -4.66 13.18 -2.83
N GLY A 14 -5.95 13.01 -2.53
CA GLY A 14 -7.02 13.90 -2.99
C GLY A 14 -6.78 15.35 -2.56
N GLY A 15 -7.07 16.28 -3.49
CA GLY A 15 -6.97 17.73 -3.25
C GLY A 15 -5.58 18.33 -3.49
N LEU A 16 -4.54 17.54 -3.72
CA LEU A 16 -3.22 18.04 -4.07
C LEU A 16 -3.07 18.16 -5.60
N LYS A 17 -2.46 19.26 -6.05
CA LYS A 17 -2.10 19.42 -7.46
C LYS A 17 -0.84 18.59 -7.74
N GLY A 18 -0.90 17.72 -8.75
CA GLY A 18 0.25 16.90 -9.13
C GLY A 18 0.31 15.51 -8.50
N GLY A 19 -0.73 15.08 -7.77
CA GLY A 19 -0.80 13.74 -7.19
C GLY A 19 -0.70 12.62 -8.23
N GLU A 20 -1.30 12.78 -9.41
CA GLU A 20 -1.17 11.81 -10.52
C GLU A 20 0.28 11.69 -11.01
N ILE A 21 1.00 12.82 -11.08
CA ILE A 21 2.42 12.83 -11.45
C ILE A 21 3.24 12.13 -10.36
N ALA A 22 2.96 12.45 -9.09
CA ALA A 22 3.63 11.86 -7.95
C ALA A 22 3.50 10.34 -7.92
N SER A 23 2.28 9.81 -8.01
CA SER A 23 2.03 8.37 -7.99
C SER A 23 2.67 7.65 -9.17
N GLN A 24 2.58 8.23 -10.37
CA GLN A 24 3.20 7.64 -11.56
C GLN A 24 4.73 7.61 -11.47
N GLN A 25 5.36 8.70 -11.04
CA GLN A 25 6.81 8.77 -10.91
C GLN A 25 7.32 7.87 -9.78
N ALA A 26 6.59 7.79 -8.66
CA ALA A 26 6.91 6.86 -7.57
C ALA A 26 6.92 5.40 -8.04
N VAL A 27 5.90 4.98 -8.82
CA VAL A 27 5.87 3.62 -9.41
C VAL A 27 7.04 3.40 -10.35
N CYS A 28 7.33 4.35 -11.25
CA CYS A 28 8.42 4.21 -12.23
C CYS A 28 9.77 4.07 -11.51
N MET A 29 10.09 4.98 -10.58
CA MET A 29 11.35 4.97 -9.84
C MET A 29 11.52 3.68 -9.05
N PHE A 30 10.51 3.27 -8.28
CA PHE A 30 10.57 2.02 -7.51
C PHE A 30 10.82 0.79 -8.39
N VAL A 31 10.17 0.69 -9.55
CA VAL A 31 10.36 -0.44 -10.47
C VAL A 31 11.74 -0.43 -11.09
N GLU A 32 12.21 0.74 -11.56
CA GLU A 32 13.52 0.89 -12.19
C GLU A 32 14.67 0.52 -11.22
N ASP A 33 14.60 1.02 -9.99
CA ASP A 33 15.64 0.78 -9.00
C ASP A 33 15.58 -0.64 -8.42
N PHE A 34 14.38 -1.21 -8.27
CA PHE A 34 14.24 -2.62 -7.92
C PHE A 34 14.89 -3.55 -8.96
N GLU A 35 14.73 -3.27 -10.26
CA GLU A 35 15.35 -4.07 -11.33
C GLU A 35 16.89 -4.12 -11.23
N GLN A 36 17.52 -3.10 -10.67
CA GLN A 36 18.98 -3.06 -10.47
C GLN A 36 19.44 -3.96 -9.33
N VAL A 37 18.65 -4.05 -8.25
CA VAL A 37 19.02 -4.78 -7.03
C VAL A 37 18.46 -6.20 -6.94
N ARG A 38 17.38 -6.52 -7.65
CA ARG A 38 16.65 -7.81 -7.52
C ARG A 38 17.50 -9.06 -7.71
N LYS A 39 18.59 -8.96 -8.47
CA LYS A 39 19.49 -10.10 -8.73
C LYS A 39 20.53 -10.31 -7.62
N THR A 40 20.96 -9.24 -6.98
CA THR A 40 22.05 -9.23 -6.00
C THR A 40 21.53 -9.32 -4.57
N GLU A 41 20.41 -8.65 -4.27
CA GLU A 41 19.85 -8.64 -2.92
C GLU A 41 19.01 -9.88 -2.65
N ASN A 42 19.15 -10.43 -1.45
CA ASN A 42 18.29 -11.50 -0.91
C ASN A 42 17.36 -11.01 0.20
N ASN A 43 17.61 -9.82 0.71
CA ASN A 43 16.76 -9.13 1.68
C ASN A 43 16.61 -7.67 1.24
N PHE A 44 15.38 -7.29 0.90
CA PHE A 44 15.05 -5.97 0.35
C PHE A 44 14.74 -4.92 1.42
N TYR A 45 14.83 -5.24 2.72
CA TYR A 45 14.44 -4.31 3.78
C TYR A 45 15.18 -2.96 3.68
N HIS A 46 16.51 -2.99 3.54
CA HIS A 46 17.30 -1.77 3.44
C HIS A 46 17.06 -1.02 2.12
N PHE A 47 16.90 -1.76 1.03
CA PHE A 47 16.52 -1.18 -0.25
C PHE A 47 15.19 -0.45 -0.11
N PHE A 48 14.15 -1.10 0.39
CA PHE A 48 12.84 -0.50 0.57
C PHE A 48 12.87 0.77 1.43
N CYS A 49 13.56 0.73 2.58
CA CYS A 49 13.63 1.90 3.45
C CYS A 49 14.34 3.09 2.80
N ASN A 50 15.44 2.84 2.08
CA ASN A 50 16.16 3.90 1.36
C ASN A 50 15.35 4.44 0.20
N GLU A 51 14.73 3.55 -0.57
CA GLU A 51 13.89 3.90 -1.71
C GLU A 51 12.74 4.82 -1.33
N MET A 52 12.10 4.59 -0.16
CA MET A 52 11.05 5.49 0.30
C MET A 52 11.55 6.90 0.57
N ILE A 53 12.77 7.05 1.08
CA ILE A 53 13.38 8.36 1.31
C ILE A 53 13.68 9.06 -0.03
N GLU A 54 14.24 8.32 -0.99
CA GLU A 54 14.57 8.87 -2.32
C GLU A 54 13.32 9.26 -3.11
N ILE A 55 12.27 8.44 -3.07
CA ILE A 55 10.98 8.77 -3.69
C ILE A 55 10.31 9.96 -2.98
N ASP A 56 10.38 10.05 -1.63
CA ASP A 56 9.83 11.18 -0.89
C ASP A 56 10.50 12.50 -1.32
N ASP A 57 11.82 12.52 -1.40
CA ASP A 57 12.60 13.67 -1.85
C ASP A 57 12.28 14.04 -3.31
N MET A 58 12.16 13.05 -4.18
CA MET A 58 11.79 13.25 -5.58
C MET A 58 10.39 13.87 -5.70
N VAL A 59 9.39 13.33 -4.99
CA VAL A 59 8.01 13.85 -5.04
C VAL A 59 7.93 15.24 -4.43
N ALA A 60 8.61 15.49 -3.31
CA ALA A 60 8.67 16.82 -2.67
C ALA A 60 9.33 17.88 -3.57
N GLY A 61 10.21 17.46 -4.47
CA GLY A 61 10.90 18.32 -5.43
C GLY A 61 10.16 18.55 -6.76
N LEU A 62 8.97 17.97 -6.95
CA LEU A 62 8.20 18.14 -8.20
C LEU A 62 7.81 19.60 -8.43
N THR A 63 7.97 20.07 -9.66
CA THR A 63 7.65 21.44 -10.06
C THR A 63 6.67 21.48 -11.23
N ASP A 64 5.93 22.57 -11.33
CA ASP A 64 5.09 22.86 -12.49
C ASP A 64 5.95 23.40 -13.68
N GLU A 65 5.28 23.73 -14.80
CA GLU A 65 5.92 24.29 -16.00
C GLU A 65 6.63 25.64 -15.75
N ARG A 66 6.33 26.32 -14.64
CA ARG A 66 6.94 27.60 -14.24
C ARG A 66 8.10 27.42 -13.27
N GLY A 67 8.39 26.18 -12.87
CA GLY A 67 9.40 25.84 -11.87
C GLY A 67 8.96 26.10 -10.43
N GLU A 68 7.65 26.28 -10.17
CA GLU A 68 7.10 26.39 -8.82
C GLU A 68 6.83 24.98 -8.26
N LEU A 69 7.14 24.76 -6.97
CA LEU A 69 6.91 23.49 -6.31
C LEU A 69 5.43 23.10 -6.36
N LEU A 70 5.17 21.87 -6.76
CA LEU A 70 3.84 21.28 -6.70
C LEU A 70 3.55 20.84 -5.27
N SER A 71 2.33 21.08 -4.81
CA SER A 71 1.81 20.38 -3.63
C SER A 71 1.38 19.00 -4.09
N ALA A 72 2.31 18.05 -4.09
CA ALA A 72 2.08 16.69 -4.58
C ALA A 72 2.32 15.68 -3.46
N GLY A 73 1.60 14.57 -3.49
CA GLY A 73 1.79 13.49 -2.53
C GLY A 73 1.12 12.22 -2.99
N THR A 74 1.67 11.09 -2.57
CA THR A 74 1.14 9.76 -2.88
C THR A 74 1.39 8.79 -1.72
N THR A 75 0.51 7.82 -1.53
CA THR A 75 0.82 6.64 -0.73
C THR A 75 1.71 5.69 -1.54
N LEU A 76 2.29 4.71 -0.90
CA LEU A 76 2.94 3.60 -1.58
C LEU A 76 2.82 2.33 -0.72
N VAL A 77 2.39 1.25 -1.34
CA VAL A 77 2.60 -0.11 -0.84
C VAL A 77 3.30 -0.92 -1.91
N GLY A 78 4.37 -1.60 -1.52
CA GLY A 78 5.20 -2.41 -2.41
C GLY A 78 5.53 -3.76 -1.80
N VAL A 79 5.61 -4.78 -2.64
CA VAL A 79 6.03 -6.12 -2.24
C VAL A 79 7.07 -6.66 -3.20
N ALA A 80 7.98 -7.48 -2.68
CA ALA A 80 8.86 -8.33 -3.48
C ALA A 80 8.72 -9.78 -3.01
N ILE A 81 8.58 -10.70 -3.96
CA ILE A 81 8.62 -12.13 -3.73
C ILE A 81 9.91 -12.66 -4.37
N LYS A 82 10.79 -13.25 -3.55
CA LYS A 82 12.04 -13.87 -4.01
C LYS A 82 12.27 -15.18 -3.31
N ASN A 83 12.53 -16.24 -4.08
CA ASN A 83 12.83 -17.58 -3.57
C ASN A 83 11.78 -18.11 -2.58
N GLY A 84 10.49 -17.75 -2.76
CA GLY A 84 9.41 -18.16 -1.86
C GLY A 84 9.28 -17.33 -0.59
N PHE A 85 9.93 -16.17 -0.53
CA PHE A 85 9.83 -15.26 0.60
C PHE A 85 9.23 -13.93 0.16
N LEU A 86 8.31 -13.41 0.97
CA LEU A 86 7.66 -12.12 0.78
C LEU A 86 8.30 -11.06 1.69
N GLN A 87 8.61 -9.92 1.11
CA GLN A 87 8.92 -8.70 1.83
C GLN A 87 8.04 -7.55 1.35
N TRP A 88 7.74 -6.61 2.24
CA TRP A 88 6.89 -5.45 1.92
C TRP A 88 7.41 -4.17 2.53
N ILE A 89 6.91 -3.08 1.96
CA ILE A 89 7.04 -1.70 2.43
C ILE A 89 5.69 -1.00 2.29
N SER A 90 5.37 -0.12 3.23
CA SER A 90 4.17 0.72 3.20
C SER A 90 4.47 2.12 3.71
N VAL A 91 3.95 3.13 3.01
CA VAL A 91 3.84 4.53 3.45
C VAL A 91 2.44 5.03 3.09
N GLY A 92 1.70 5.52 4.08
CA GLY A 92 0.30 5.93 3.92
C GLY A 92 -0.69 4.93 4.48
N ASP A 93 -1.87 4.85 3.87
CA ASP A 93 -2.98 4.00 4.32
C ASP A 93 -3.40 2.92 3.31
N SER A 94 -2.76 2.84 2.15
CA SER A 94 -2.93 1.69 1.24
C SER A 94 -2.57 0.38 1.94
N LYS A 95 -3.21 -0.73 1.58
CA LYS A 95 -3.13 -1.99 2.32
C LYS A 95 -2.48 -3.11 1.53
N ILE A 96 -1.84 -4.01 2.28
CA ILE A 96 -1.37 -5.31 1.80
C ILE A 96 -2.03 -6.39 2.64
N TYR A 97 -2.69 -7.33 1.98
CA TYR A 97 -3.24 -8.53 2.60
C TYR A 97 -2.48 -9.77 2.14
N VAL A 98 -2.32 -10.71 3.04
CA VAL A 98 -1.84 -12.06 2.74
C VAL A 98 -2.97 -13.03 3.05
N ILE A 99 -3.35 -13.82 2.05
CA ILE A 99 -4.37 -14.86 2.18
C ILE A 99 -3.65 -16.20 2.15
N ARG A 100 -3.83 -16.96 3.22
CA ARG A 100 -3.32 -18.32 3.36
C ARG A 100 -4.42 -19.25 3.83
N ARG A 101 -4.76 -20.25 3.01
CA ARG A 101 -5.87 -21.19 3.29
C ARG A 101 -7.17 -20.42 3.51
N ASP A 102 -7.74 -20.54 4.71
CA ASP A 102 -9.03 -19.95 5.09
C ASP A 102 -8.87 -18.63 5.89
N ASP A 103 -7.68 -18.02 5.87
CA ASP A 103 -7.38 -16.81 6.65
C ASP A 103 -6.83 -15.69 5.75
N MET A 104 -7.21 -14.45 6.08
CA MET A 104 -6.72 -13.23 5.45
C MET A 104 -6.25 -12.26 6.52
N VAL A 105 -5.00 -11.82 6.40
CA VAL A 105 -4.37 -10.89 7.33
C VAL A 105 -3.92 -9.65 6.59
N CYS A 106 -4.32 -8.47 7.07
CA CYS A 106 -3.70 -7.20 6.67
C CYS A 106 -2.34 -7.10 7.37
N VAL A 107 -1.26 -7.03 6.58
CA VAL A 107 0.12 -7.00 7.10
C VAL A 107 0.67 -5.59 7.25
N THR A 108 -0.01 -4.58 6.72
CA THR A 108 0.38 -3.17 6.82
C THR A 108 -0.40 -2.43 7.90
N LYS A 109 0.20 -1.34 8.39
CA LYS A 109 -0.44 -0.38 9.31
C LYS A 109 -0.83 0.87 8.55
N GLU A 110 -1.98 1.45 8.89
CA GLU A 110 -2.40 2.72 8.34
C GLU A 110 -1.66 3.87 9.03
N HIS A 111 -0.95 4.70 8.25
CA HIS A 111 -0.25 5.88 8.76
C HIS A 111 -1.19 7.09 8.75
N ASN A 112 -2.23 7.03 9.56
CA ASN A 112 -3.25 8.07 9.69
C ASN A 112 -3.32 8.62 11.12
N TYR A 113 -4.05 9.70 11.29
CA TYR A 113 -4.19 10.36 12.59
C TYR A 113 -4.89 9.47 13.63
N LEU A 114 -5.77 8.56 13.20
CA LEU A 114 -6.43 7.60 14.09
C LEU A 114 -5.42 6.69 14.80
N MET A 115 -4.34 6.29 14.10
CA MET A 115 -3.24 5.52 14.71
C MET A 115 -2.62 6.28 15.89
N LEU A 116 -2.39 7.59 15.74
CA LEU A 116 -1.85 8.42 16.83
C LEU A 116 -2.85 8.57 17.98
N LEU A 117 -4.12 8.81 17.67
CA LEU A 117 -5.16 8.96 18.68
C LEU A 117 -5.32 7.68 19.51
N ASN A 118 -5.34 6.51 18.87
CA ASN A 118 -5.42 5.23 19.56
C ASN A 118 -4.23 5.04 20.50
N LYS A 119 -3.01 5.33 20.03
CA LYS A 119 -1.80 5.26 20.85
C LYS A 119 -1.87 6.22 22.05
N GLN A 120 -2.29 7.46 21.83
CA GLN A 120 -2.41 8.45 22.88
C GLN A 120 -3.45 8.06 23.94
N LEU A 121 -4.57 7.46 23.51
CA LEU A 121 -5.60 6.96 24.42
C LEU A 121 -5.06 5.76 25.24
N GLU A 122 -4.38 4.81 24.61
CA GLU A 122 -3.75 3.66 25.29
C GLU A 122 -2.67 4.09 26.30
N GLU A 123 -1.90 5.13 25.98
CA GLU A 123 -0.87 5.70 26.86
C GLU A 123 -1.46 6.63 27.94
N GLY A 124 -2.76 6.93 27.87
CA GLY A 124 -3.45 7.82 28.81
C GLY A 124 -3.04 9.31 28.70
N THR A 125 -2.46 9.70 27.54
CA THR A 125 -2.08 11.09 27.26
C THR A 125 -3.25 11.96 26.79
N ILE A 126 -4.32 11.33 26.30
CA ILE A 126 -5.64 11.94 26.05
C ILE A 126 -6.71 11.11 26.74
N ASP A 127 -7.83 11.74 27.05
CA ASP A 127 -9.02 11.05 27.59
C ASP A 127 -10.02 10.67 26.48
N GLU A 128 -11.06 9.92 26.85
CA GLU A 128 -12.12 9.48 25.93
C GLU A 128 -12.90 10.66 25.32
N GLU A 129 -13.02 11.77 26.03
CA GLU A 129 -13.72 12.96 25.55
C GLU A 129 -12.92 13.68 24.47
N GLU A 130 -11.62 13.81 24.66
CA GLU A 130 -10.71 14.39 23.67
C GLU A 130 -10.61 13.46 22.44
N TYR A 131 -10.47 12.15 22.64
CA TYR A 131 -10.52 11.17 21.57
C TYR A 131 -11.80 11.28 20.73
N ALA A 132 -12.97 11.36 21.37
CA ALA A 132 -14.26 11.46 20.67
C ALA A 132 -14.40 12.78 19.85
N ARG A 133 -13.74 13.86 20.27
CA ARG A 133 -13.69 15.12 19.50
C ARG A 133 -12.80 14.99 18.25
N GLU A 134 -11.64 14.35 18.39
CA GLU A 134 -10.61 14.31 17.35
C GLU A 134 -10.79 13.16 16.35
N VAL A 135 -11.47 12.08 16.71
CA VAL A 135 -11.64 10.87 15.90
C VAL A 135 -12.24 11.15 14.49
N LYS A 136 -13.00 12.23 14.35
CA LYS A 136 -13.58 12.65 13.07
C LYS A 136 -12.51 13.03 12.03
N ARG A 137 -11.32 13.38 12.49
CA ARG A 137 -10.14 13.69 11.65
C ARG A 137 -9.23 12.49 11.47
N GLY A 138 -9.60 11.35 12.03
CA GLY A 138 -8.78 10.13 12.10
C GLY A 138 -8.25 9.63 10.77
N ALA A 139 -8.99 9.84 9.69
CA ALA A 139 -8.58 9.42 8.33
C ALA A 139 -7.50 10.30 7.69
N ALA A 140 -7.11 11.44 8.32
CA ALA A 140 -6.06 12.28 7.76
C ALA A 140 -4.71 11.56 7.82
N LEU A 141 -4.02 11.49 6.68
CA LEU A 141 -2.68 10.88 6.61
C LEU A 141 -1.67 11.71 7.41
N ILE A 142 -0.82 11.01 8.14
CA ILE A 142 0.30 11.57 8.90
C ILE A 142 1.66 11.18 8.31
N SER A 143 1.68 10.28 7.34
CA SER A 143 2.84 9.93 6.53
C SER A 143 2.41 9.61 5.11
N TYR A 144 3.09 10.18 4.15
CA TYR A 144 2.94 9.99 2.72
C TYR A 144 4.23 10.44 2.00
N LEU A 145 4.45 10.01 0.77
CA LEU A 145 5.58 10.42 -0.04
C LEU A 145 5.31 11.80 -0.65
N GLY A 146 6.28 12.70 -0.54
CA GLY A 146 6.18 14.12 -0.91
C GLY A 146 6.15 15.07 0.29
N MET A 147 6.34 14.54 1.52
CA MET A 147 6.52 15.36 2.72
C MET A 147 7.91 16.01 2.79
N GLY A 148 8.91 15.42 2.11
CA GLY A 148 10.32 15.83 2.14
C GLY A 148 11.06 15.41 3.40
N ASN A 149 10.48 14.56 4.23
CA ASN A 149 11.09 14.00 5.44
C ASN A 149 10.35 12.77 5.96
N VAL A 150 9.97 11.86 5.06
CA VAL A 150 9.27 10.63 5.45
C VAL A 150 10.06 9.86 6.50
N ASN A 151 9.45 9.61 7.65
CA ASN A 151 10.08 8.90 8.78
C ASN A 151 9.18 7.82 9.40
N LEU A 152 7.92 7.76 8.96
CA LEU A 152 6.96 6.74 9.36
C LEU A 152 6.66 5.85 8.15
N MET A 153 7.21 4.65 8.19
CA MET A 153 7.03 3.60 7.19
C MET A 153 6.92 2.25 7.88
N ASP A 154 6.25 1.30 7.25
CA ASP A 154 6.07 -0.07 7.76
C ASP A 154 6.71 -1.06 6.78
N ALA A 155 7.72 -1.79 7.24
CA ALA A 155 8.44 -2.79 6.45
C ALA A 155 8.79 -4.01 7.30
N ASN A 156 8.80 -5.20 6.71
CA ASN A 156 9.22 -6.39 7.42
C ASN A 156 10.72 -6.66 7.23
N PRO A 157 11.54 -6.57 8.31
CA PRO A 157 12.97 -6.86 8.22
C PRO A 157 13.26 -8.35 8.01
N ASN A 158 12.34 -9.21 8.44
CA ASN A 158 12.43 -10.66 8.28
C ASN A 158 11.49 -11.10 7.16
N PRO A 159 12.00 -11.65 6.04
CA PRO A 159 11.17 -12.15 4.95
C PRO A 159 10.16 -13.20 5.44
N LEU A 160 8.91 -13.06 5.03
CA LEU A 160 7.83 -14.00 5.35
C LEU A 160 7.87 -15.19 4.37
N PRO A 161 8.03 -16.43 4.82
CA PRO A 161 7.96 -17.58 3.94
C PRO A 161 6.55 -17.78 3.40
N LEU A 162 6.42 -17.90 2.08
CA LEU A 162 5.16 -18.20 1.40
C LEU A 162 4.96 -19.70 1.27
N GLU A 163 3.70 -20.13 1.35
CA GLU A 163 3.25 -21.50 1.08
C GLU A 163 2.58 -21.58 -0.30
N ASP A 164 2.55 -22.77 -0.89
CA ASP A 164 1.82 -22.98 -2.15
C ASP A 164 0.35 -22.59 -2.00
N GLY A 165 -0.12 -21.74 -2.91
CA GLY A 165 -1.48 -21.22 -2.89
C GLY A 165 -1.65 -19.91 -2.13
N ASP A 166 -0.62 -19.37 -1.49
CA ASP A 166 -0.73 -18.04 -0.88
C ASP A 166 -1.06 -16.97 -1.94
N ILE A 167 -1.94 -16.04 -1.57
CA ILE A 167 -2.30 -14.90 -2.40
C ILE A 167 -1.95 -13.61 -1.65
N VAL A 168 -1.29 -12.69 -2.35
CA VAL A 168 -0.95 -11.36 -1.84
C VAL A 168 -1.78 -10.33 -2.59
N VAL A 169 -2.50 -9.47 -1.87
CA VAL A 169 -3.35 -8.41 -2.43
C VAL A 169 -2.84 -7.07 -1.95
N LEU A 170 -2.56 -6.17 -2.89
CA LEU A 170 -2.27 -4.77 -2.62
C LEU A 170 -3.45 -3.93 -3.10
N CYS A 171 -3.88 -2.96 -2.33
CA CYS A 171 -4.97 -2.09 -2.77
C CYS A 171 -4.89 -0.68 -2.17
N SER A 172 -5.44 0.29 -2.91
CA SER A 172 -5.75 1.62 -2.41
C SER A 172 -7.02 1.63 -1.56
N ASP A 173 -7.27 2.75 -0.92
CA ASP A 173 -8.41 2.96 -0.04
C ASP A 173 -9.76 2.86 -0.74
N GLY A 174 -9.83 3.14 -2.04
CA GLY A 174 -11.02 2.95 -2.86
C GLY A 174 -11.56 1.51 -2.85
N LEU A 175 -10.74 0.50 -2.52
CA LEU A 175 -11.22 -0.87 -2.33
C LEU A 175 -11.74 -1.11 -0.91
N TYR A 176 -10.89 -0.96 0.10
CA TYR A 176 -11.21 -1.39 1.46
C TYR A 176 -12.18 -0.44 2.20
N LYS A 177 -12.38 0.79 1.70
CA LYS A 177 -13.45 1.67 2.15
C LYS A 177 -14.81 1.30 1.57
N ALA A 178 -14.82 0.67 0.37
CA ALA A 178 -16.03 0.23 -0.30
C ALA A 178 -16.46 -1.18 0.10
N LEU A 179 -15.52 -2.09 0.33
CA LEU A 179 -15.75 -3.49 0.68
C LEU A 179 -15.10 -3.84 2.01
N SER A 180 -15.80 -4.63 2.83
CA SER A 180 -15.22 -5.20 4.05
C SER A 180 -14.16 -6.26 3.73
N ASP A 181 -13.26 -6.52 4.69
CA ASP A 181 -12.24 -7.56 4.56
C ASP A 181 -12.87 -8.94 4.25
N ALA A 182 -14.01 -9.24 4.83
CA ALA A 182 -14.74 -10.49 4.56
C ALA A 182 -15.23 -10.57 3.10
N GLN A 183 -15.72 -9.46 2.52
CA GLN A 183 -16.15 -9.43 1.12
C GLN A 183 -14.95 -9.54 0.16
N ILE A 184 -13.84 -8.88 0.47
CA ILE A 184 -12.59 -9.00 -0.31
C ILE A 184 -12.12 -10.45 -0.29
N TYR A 185 -12.06 -11.07 0.89
CA TYR A 185 -11.66 -12.47 1.04
C TYR A 185 -12.57 -13.42 0.27
N GLU A 186 -13.89 -13.27 0.36
CA GLU A 186 -14.87 -14.12 -0.33
C GLU A 186 -14.68 -14.07 -1.85
N ILE A 187 -14.51 -12.86 -2.42
CA ILE A 187 -14.33 -12.68 -3.86
C ILE A 187 -13.00 -13.31 -4.32
N ILE A 188 -11.91 -13.07 -3.62
CA ILE A 188 -10.60 -13.65 -3.97
C ILE A 188 -10.65 -15.17 -3.87
N SER A 189 -11.22 -15.72 -2.80
CA SER A 189 -11.31 -17.17 -2.57
C SER A 189 -12.17 -17.86 -3.63
N LYS A 190 -13.26 -17.22 -4.05
CA LYS A 190 -14.14 -17.71 -5.13
C LYS A 190 -13.39 -17.82 -6.47
N HIS A 191 -12.44 -16.95 -6.71
CA HIS A 191 -11.68 -16.83 -7.96
C HIS A 191 -10.18 -17.18 -7.80
N ALA A 192 -9.82 -18.05 -6.84
CA ALA A 192 -8.42 -18.35 -6.54
C ALA A 192 -7.62 -18.92 -7.74
N ASP A 193 -8.31 -19.52 -8.70
CA ASP A 193 -7.72 -20.07 -9.94
C ASP A 193 -7.79 -19.06 -11.13
N ASP A 194 -8.47 -17.93 -10.97
CA ASP A 194 -8.63 -16.88 -11.99
C ASP A 194 -8.55 -15.49 -11.35
N LEU A 195 -7.32 -15.03 -11.09
CA LEU A 195 -7.08 -13.75 -10.43
C LEU A 195 -7.53 -12.54 -11.25
N GLU A 196 -7.61 -12.66 -12.58
CA GLU A 196 -8.15 -11.59 -13.42
C GLU A 196 -9.65 -11.41 -13.15
N ALA A 197 -10.41 -12.51 -13.09
CA ALA A 197 -11.81 -12.47 -12.70
C ALA A 197 -12.00 -11.96 -11.27
N ALA A 198 -11.11 -12.31 -10.34
CA ALA A 198 -11.13 -11.78 -8.97
C ALA A 198 -11.01 -10.25 -8.94
N VAL A 199 -10.02 -9.69 -9.66
CA VAL A 199 -9.81 -8.23 -9.72
C VAL A 199 -10.99 -7.52 -10.37
N GLN A 200 -11.54 -8.07 -11.44
CA GLN A 200 -12.73 -7.51 -12.11
C GLN A 200 -13.95 -7.51 -11.19
N GLU A 201 -14.21 -8.60 -10.46
CA GLU A 201 -15.32 -8.66 -9.51
C GLU A 201 -15.10 -7.70 -8.33
N LEU A 202 -13.89 -7.60 -7.77
CA LEU A 202 -13.56 -6.63 -6.71
C LEU A 202 -13.84 -5.20 -7.17
N GLN A 203 -13.37 -4.81 -8.35
CA GLN A 203 -13.59 -3.48 -8.90
C GLN A 203 -15.07 -3.19 -9.11
N MET A 204 -15.81 -4.13 -9.67
CA MET A 204 -17.25 -3.99 -9.90
C MET A 204 -18.03 -3.86 -8.59
N GLN A 205 -17.74 -4.70 -7.60
CA GLN A 205 -18.41 -4.66 -6.30
C GLN A 205 -18.07 -3.40 -5.51
N ALA A 206 -16.82 -2.93 -5.55
CA ALA A 206 -16.44 -1.66 -4.96
C ALA A 206 -17.25 -0.49 -5.58
N GLN A 207 -17.35 -0.45 -6.90
CA GLN A 207 -18.13 0.57 -7.61
C GLN A 207 -19.62 0.53 -7.26
N ILE A 208 -20.20 -0.67 -7.15
CA ILE A 208 -21.61 -0.84 -6.75
C ILE A 208 -21.83 -0.37 -5.30
N SER A 209 -20.95 -0.77 -4.39
CA SER A 209 -21.06 -0.47 -2.97
C SER A 209 -20.89 1.01 -2.65
N ALA A 210 -19.90 1.66 -3.22
CA ALA A 210 -19.62 3.08 -2.98
C ALA A 210 -20.50 4.02 -3.82
N GLY A 211 -21.00 3.56 -4.96
CA GLY A 211 -21.87 4.34 -5.82
C GLY A 211 -21.23 5.65 -6.30
N ARG A 212 -21.87 6.79 -5.99
CA ARG A 212 -21.42 8.11 -6.47
C ARG A 212 -20.18 8.65 -5.72
N VAL A 213 -19.82 8.06 -4.60
CA VAL A 213 -18.67 8.48 -3.77
C VAL A 213 -17.47 7.54 -3.93
N GLN A 214 -17.49 6.69 -4.98
CA GLN A 214 -16.37 5.81 -5.30
C GLN A 214 -15.11 6.62 -5.56
N ASP A 215 -14.04 6.26 -4.86
CA ASP A 215 -12.69 6.75 -5.12
C ASP A 215 -11.99 5.89 -6.16
N ASN A 216 -10.89 6.40 -6.72
CA ASN A 216 -10.03 5.63 -7.59
C ASN A 216 -9.58 4.36 -6.89
N THR A 217 -9.67 3.23 -7.58
CA THR A 217 -9.37 1.93 -6.99
C THR A 217 -8.25 1.25 -7.75
N SER A 218 -7.12 1.09 -7.10
CA SER A 218 -5.96 0.35 -7.59
C SER A 218 -5.86 -0.99 -6.87
N ILE A 219 -5.71 -2.09 -7.62
CA ILE A 219 -5.64 -3.44 -7.07
C ILE A 219 -4.53 -4.21 -7.79
N VAL A 220 -3.66 -4.85 -7.04
CA VAL A 220 -2.69 -5.83 -7.54
C VAL A 220 -2.88 -7.12 -6.76
N VAL A 221 -2.98 -8.24 -7.47
CA VAL A 221 -3.12 -9.58 -6.87
C VAL A 221 -2.02 -10.49 -7.40
N LEU A 222 -1.28 -11.11 -6.50
CA LEU A 222 -0.21 -12.06 -6.81
C LEU A 222 -0.52 -13.40 -6.16
N SER A 223 -0.43 -14.49 -6.92
CA SER A 223 -0.51 -15.85 -6.38
C SER A 223 0.86 -16.50 -6.38
N TYR A 224 1.25 -17.04 -5.24
CA TYR A 224 2.48 -17.81 -5.13
C TYR A 224 2.21 -19.26 -5.47
N ARG A 225 2.95 -19.78 -6.46
CA ARG A 225 3.02 -21.19 -6.82
C ARG A 225 4.49 -21.54 -6.94
N PRO A 226 5.05 -22.39 -6.06
CA PRO A 226 6.43 -22.85 -6.21
C PRO A 226 6.56 -23.61 -7.52
N ASN A 227 7.64 -23.36 -8.25
CA ASN A 227 7.96 -24.19 -9.42
C ASN A 227 8.20 -25.62 -8.93
N VAL A 228 7.40 -26.56 -9.39
CA VAL A 228 7.57 -28.01 -9.16
C VAL A 228 8.71 -28.53 -10.02
#